data_eef3c9755f7a873bf8f4d2ddda83ba5c
#
_entry.id   eef3c9755f7a873bf8f4d2ddda83ba5c
#
_cell.length_a   1.000
_cell.length_b   1.000
_cell.length_c   1.000
_cell.angle_alpha   90.00
_cell.angle_beta   90.00
_cell.angle_gamma   90.00
#
_symmetry.space_group_name_H-M   'P 1'
#
loop_
_entity.id
_entity.type
_entity.pdbx_description
1 polymer ?
#
loop_
_entity_poly.entity_id
_entity_poly.type
_entity_poly.pdbx_seq_one_letter_code
_entity_poly.pdbx_strand_id
1 'polypeptide(L)'
;AVNPTNGQHIPVFIADYVLADYGTGAIMAVPGHDQRDWEFATEFGLPIVEVIAGGDISEAAYAGDGAVVNSGYLDGLTVGDAKRVITERLEADGRGRGRIEYKLRDWLFARQRYWGEPFPIVYDAEGRAHPLPDSMLPVELPDVPDYSPVLFDPEDADSEPSPPLNKATDWVHVE
;
A
#
# COMPACT_ATOMS: atom_id res chain seq x y z
N ALA A 1 18.04 -16.63 -6.02
CA ALA A 1 18.04 -16.39 -4.57
C ALA A 1 17.83 -17.71 -3.79
N VAL A 2 17.96 -17.65 -2.48
CA VAL A 2 17.65 -18.78 -1.60
C VAL A 2 16.42 -18.40 -0.77
N ASN A 3 15.38 -19.24 -0.82
CA ASN A 3 14.20 -19.04 0.00
C ASN A 3 14.59 -19.21 1.49
N PRO A 4 14.43 -18.17 2.33
CA PRO A 4 14.89 -18.21 3.72
C PRO A 4 14.10 -19.20 4.60
N THR A 5 12.93 -19.66 4.13
CA THR A 5 12.04 -20.53 4.93
C THR A 5 12.35 -22.02 4.77
N ASN A 6 12.81 -22.42 3.58
CA ASN A 6 13.05 -23.85 3.26
C ASN A 6 14.42 -24.12 2.62
N GLY A 7 15.21 -23.09 2.34
CA GLY A 7 16.55 -23.22 1.75
C GLY A 7 16.58 -23.53 0.25
N GLN A 8 15.43 -23.58 -0.42
CA GLN A 8 15.37 -23.87 -1.86
C GLN A 8 15.90 -22.72 -2.69
N HIS A 9 16.55 -23.03 -3.80
CA HIS A 9 16.96 -22.05 -4.78
C HIS A 9 15.75 -21.64 -5.63
N ILE A 10 15.53 -20.35 -5.73
CA ILE A 10 14.45 -19.75 -6.53
C ILE A 10 15.06 -18.79 -7.56
N PRO A 11 14.50 -18.71 -8.78
CA PRO A 11 14.92 -17.73 -9.77
C PRO A 11 14.59 -16.31 -9.32
N VAL A 12 15.32 -15.33 -9.85
CA VAL A 12 15.04 -13.89 -9.65
C VAL A 12 14.83 -13.27 -11.02
N PHE A 13 13.72 -12.61 -11.20
CA PHE A 13 13.35 -11.91 -12.43
C PHE A 13 13.23 -10.42 -12.18
N ILE A 14 13.38 -9.64 -13.24
CA ILE A 14 13.03 -8.23 -13.29
C ILE A 14 11.78 -8.14 -14.16
N ALA A 15 10.71 -7.56 -13.64
CA ALA A 15 9.44 -7.43 -14.33
C ALA A 15 8.83 -6.05 -14.06
N ASP A 16 8.17 -5.48 -15.05
CA ASP A 16 7.59 -4.15 -15.02
C ASP A 16 6.36 -4.02 -14.08
N TYR A 17 5.68 -5.15 -13.80
CA TYR A 17 4.57 -5.15 -12.84
C TYR A 17 5.02 -5.11 -11.37
N VAL A 18 6.34 -5.28 -11.10
CA VAL A 18 6.92 -5.16 -9.76
C VAL A 18 7.26 -3.69 -9.50
N LEU A 19 6.49 -3.05 -8.63
CA LEU A 19 6.67 -1.63 -8.31
C LEU A 19 7.88 -1.42 -7.41
N ALA A 20 8.85 -0.63 -7.89
CA ALA A 20 10.10 -0.36 -7.17
C ALA A 20 9.90 0.50 -5.91
N ASP A 21 8.82 1.27 -5.86
CA ASP A 21 8.43 2.15 -4.76
C ASP A 21 7.51 1.48 -3.73
N TYR A 22 7.20 0.20 -3.92
CA TYR A 22 6.40 -0.58 -2.98
C TYR A 22 7.28 -1.44 -2.07
N GLY A 23 7.24 -1.18 -0.77
CA GLY A 23 8.04 -1.90 0.21
C GLY A 23 9.55 -1.73 -0.02
N THR A 24 10.22 -2.81 -0.35
CA THR A 24 11.66 -2.84 -0.69
C THR A 24 11.93 -2.81 -2.20
N GLY A 25 10.89 -2.75 -3.02
CA GLY A 25 11.00 -2.92 -4.47
C GLY A 25 11.24 -4.37 -4.91
N ALA A 26 11.20 -5.32 -3.99
CA ALA A 26 11.29 -6.74 -4.29
C ALA A 26 10.11 -7.49 -3.67
N ILE A 27 9.55 -8.43 -4.43
CA ILE A 27 8.45 -9.30 -3.98
C ILE A 27 8.89 -10.76 -4.03
N MET A 28 8.31 -11.59 -3.18
CA MET A 28 8.32 -13.03 -3.34
C MET A 28 7.02 -13.42 -4.01
N ALA A 29 7.10 -13.89 -5.25
CA ALA A 29 5.94 -14.28 -6.04
C ALA A 29 5.26 -15.53 -5.45
N VAL A 30 3.95 -15.61 -5.63
CA VAL A 30 3.13 -16.76 -5.19
C VAL A 30 2.17 -17.20 -6.31
N PRO A 31 2.68 -17.85 -7.36
CA PRO A 31 1.90 -18.14 -8.58
C PRO A 31 0.61 -18.93 -8.35
N GLY A 32 0.55 -19.78 -7.35
CA GLY A 32 -0.68 -20.50 -7.03
C GLY A 32 -1.84 -19.61 -6.55
N HIS A 33 -1.56 -18.38 -6.06
CA HIS A 33 -2.54 -17.56 -5.33
C HIS A 33 -2.54 -16.07 -5.68
N ASP A 34 -1.71 -15.65 -6.63
CA ASP A 34 -1.75 -14.33 -7.26
C ASP A 34 -1.85 -14.50 -8.78
N GLN A 35 -2.85 -13.85 -9.38
CA GLN A 35 -3.16 -14.04 -10.81
C GLN A 35 -2.03 -13.53 -11.72
N ARG A 36 -1.38 -12.42 -11.39
CA ARG A 36 -0.28 -11.88 -12.20
C ARG A 36 0.95 -12.78 -12.13
N ASP A 37 1.24 -13.30 -10.94
CA ASP A 37 2.32 -14.25 -10.74
C ASP A 37 2.03 -15.58 -11.46
N TRP A 38 0.75 -16.00 -11.49
CA TRP A 38 0.31 -17.20 -12.22
C TRP A 38 0.52 -17.04 -13.73
N GLU A 39 0.08 -15.92 -14.30
CA GLU A 39 0.26 -15.60 -15.72
C GLU A 39 1.75 -15.55 -16.08
N PHE A 40 2.56 -14.88 -15.26
CA PHE A 40 3.99 -14.84 -15.43
C PHE A 40 4.64 -16.23 -15.37
N ALA A 41 4.29 -17.02 -14.37
CA ALA A 41 4.83 -18.38 -14.20
C ALA A 41 4.44 -19.29 -15.38
N THR A 42 3.22 -19.16 -15.89
CA THR A 42 2.73 -19.91 -17.05
C THR A 42 3.51 -19.52 -18.31
N GLU A 43 3.68 -18.23 -18.57
CA GLU A 43 4.40 -17.72 -19.74
C GLU A 43 5.88 -18.19 -19.75
N PHE A 44 6.52 -18.20 -18.59
CA PHE A 44 7.92 -18.58 -18.46
C PHE A 44 8.16 -20.06 -18.09
N GLY A 45 7.10 -20.88 -18.05
CA GLY A 45 7.20 -22.30 -17.72
C GLY A 45 7.76 -22.58 -16.33
N LEU A 46 7.44 -21.72 -15.35
CA LEU A 46 7.88 -21.86 -13.98
C LEU A 46 6.93 -22.77 -13.18
N PRO A 47 7.41 -23.45 -12.13
CA PRO A 47 6.56 -24.26 -11.28
C PRO A 47 5.48 -23.43 -10.57
N ILE A 48 4.23 -23.89 -10.61
CA ILE A 48 3.12 -23.34 -9.85
C ILE A 48 2.75 -24.38 -8.78
N VAL A 49 2.81 -23.97 -7.50
CA VAL A 49 2.56 -24.86 -6.36
C VAL A 49 1.38 -24.32 -5.57
N GLU A 50 0.40 -25.20 -5.30
CA GLU A 50 -0.69 -24.90 -4.38
C GLU A 50 -0.13 -24.81 -2.96
N VAL A 51 -0.35 -23.66 -2.30
CA VAL A 51 0.05 -23.44 -0.89
C VAL A 51 -1.14 -23.04 -0.01
N ILE A 52 -2.33 -22.85 -0.60
CA ILE A 52 -3.61 -22.68 0.10
C ILE A 52 -4.59 -23.64 -0.55
N ALA A 53 -5.10 -24.60 0.22
CA ALA A 53 -6.04 -25.61 -0.26
C ALA A 53 -7.42 -25.00 -0.54
N GLY A 54 -8.13 -25.57 -1.49
CA GLY A 54 -9.56 -25.26 -1.71
C GLY A 54 -9.92 -24.83 -3.12
N GLY A 55 -8.99 -24.69 -4.03
CA GLY A 55 -9.24 -24.34 -5.43
C GLY A 55 -8.37 -25.09 -6.43
N ASP A 56 -8.75 -25.00 -7.68
CA ASP A 56 -7.97 -25.55 -8.79
C ASP A 56 -7.06 -24.46 -9.35
N ILE A 57 -5.75 -24.69 -9.28
CA ILE A 57 -4.73 -23.75 -9.78
C ILE A 57 -4.24 -24.09 -11.18
N SER A 58 -4.87 -25.05 -11.87
CA SER A 58 -4.42 -25.49 -13.20
C SER A 58 -4.74 -24.49 -14.32
N GLU A 59 -5.81 -23.71 -14.17
CA GLU A 59 -6.25 -22.74 -15.19
C GLU A 59 -6.13 -21.27 -14.74
N ALA A 60 -6.07 -21.01 -13.43
CA ALA A 60 -5.94 -19.69 -12.86
C ALA A 60 -5.43 -19.77 -11.41
N ALA A 61 -4.96 -18.65 -10.86
CA ALA A 61 -4.62 -18.57 -9.45
C ALA A 61 -5.88 -18.70 -8.57
N TYR A 62 -5.75 -19.38 -7.44
CA TYR A 62 -6.80 -19.47 -6.44
C TYR A 62 -6.60 -18.41 -5.35
N ALA A 63 -7.45 -17.39 -5.34
CA ALA A 63 -7.40 -16.27 -4.39
C ALA A 63 -8.39 -16.42 -3.21
N GLY A 64 -8.94 -17.61 -3.01
CA GLY A 64 -9.88 -17.90 -1.91
C GLY A 64 -9.19 -18.23 -0.59
N ASP A 65 -10.01 -18.46 0.44
CA ASP A 65 -9.56 -18.90 1.76
C ASP A 65 -9.37 -20.41 1.80
N GLY A 66 -8.43 -20.87 2.64
CA GLY A 66 -8.17 -22.29 2.85
C GLY A 66 -7.08 -22.54 3.87
N ALA A 67 -6.86 -23.82 4.18
CA ALA A 67 -5.73 -24.21 4.98
C ALA A 67 -4.43 -24.15 4.17
N VAL A 68 -3.35 -23.75 4.82
CA VAL A 68 -2.01 -23.77 4.22
C VAL A 68 -1.57 -25.22 3.99
N VAL A 69 -1.02 -25.50 2.80
CA VAL A 69 -0.54 -26.84 2.39
C VAL A 69 0.81 -26.69 1.68
N ASN A 70 1.54 -27.80 1.53
CA ASN A 70 2.86 -27.83 0.86
C ASN A 70 3.88 -26.80 1.39
N SER A 71 3.73 -26.40 2.64
CA SER A 71 4.46 -25.30 3.30
C SER A 71 5.19 -25.77 4.58
N GLY A 72 5.33 -27.07 4.77
CA GLY A 72 6.07 -27.71 5.85
C GLY A 72 5.48 -27.39 7.22
N TYR A 73 6.21 -26.67 8.09
CA TYR A 73 5.76 -26.35 9.44
C TYR A 73 4.53 -25.42 9.51
N LEU A 74 4.11 -24.87 8.40
CA LEU A 74 2.91 -24.01 8.30
C LEU A 74 1.67 -24.78 7.85
N ASP A 75 1.83 -26.05 7.44
CA ASP A 75 0.72 -26.86 6.93
C ASP A 75 -0.40 -26.99 7.97
N GLY A 76 -1.64 -26.86 7.48
CA GLY A 76 -2.85 -26.92 8.30
C GLY A 76 -3.21 -25.64 9.05
N LEU A 77 -2.36 -24.62 9.03
CA LEU A 77 -2.68 -23.32 9.61
C LEU A 77 -3.65 -22.52 8.73
N THR A 78 -4.34 -21.55 9.33
CA THR A 78 -5.01 -20.50 8.56
C THR A 78 -3.96 -19.59 7.93
N VAL A 79 -4.30 -18.89 6.82
CA VAL A 79 -3.39 -17.93 6.18
C VAL A 79 -2.91 -16.85 7.18
N GLY A 80 -3.82 -16.37 8.05
CA GLY A 80 -3.48 -15.38 9.08
C GLY A 80 -2.45 -15.89 10.09
N ASP A 81 -2.66 -17.11 10.62
CA ASP A 81 -1.72 -17.72 11.55
C ASP A 81 -0.38 -18.05 10.88
N ALA A 82 -0.39 -18.54 9.64
CA ALA A 82 0.82 -18.84 8.90
C ALA A 82 1.67 -17.57 8.69
N LYS A 83 1.06 -16.44 8.33
CA LYS A 83 1.75 -15.15 8.21
C LYS A 83 2.40 -14.71 9.52
N ARG A 84 1.70 -14.86 10.64
CA ARG A 84 2.23 -14.56 11.97
C ARG A 84 3.42 -15.44 12.31
N VAL A 85 3.25 -16.76 12.20
CA VAL A 85 4.27 -17.77 12.57
C VAL A 85 5.54 -17.60 11.72
N ILE A 86 5.41 -17.39 10.40
CA ILE A 86 6.59 -17.23 9.53
C ILE A 86 7.32 -15.91 9.83
N THR A 87 6.59 -14.82 10.12
CA THR A 87 7.18 -13.54 10.50
C THR A 87 7.97 -13.66 11.79
N GLU A 88 7.38 -14.22 12.84
CA GLU A 88 8.04 -14.45 14.12
C GLU A 88 9.30 -15.30 13.95
N ARG A 89 9.27 -16.31 13.11
CA ARG A 89 10.43 -17.16 12.85
C ARG A 89 11.53 -16.42 12.11
N LEU A 90 11.20 -15.66 11.07
CA LEU A 90 12.20 -14.87 10.32
C LEU A 90 12.84 -13.80 11.21
N GLU A 91 12.08 -13.21 12.13
CA GLU A 91 12.60 -12.27 13.13
C GLU A 91 13.55 -12.97 14.12
N ALA A 92 13.16 -14.12 14.64
CA ALA A 92 14.00 -14.89 15.56
C ALA A 92 15.33 -15.35 14.91
N ASP A 93 15.27 -15.70 13.61
CA ASP A 93 16.45 -16.08 12.83
C ASP A 93 17.30 -14.86 12.37
N GLY A 94 16.88 -13.62 12.64
CA GLY A 94 17.54 -12.39 12.20
C GLY A 94 17.52 -12.19 10.67
N ARG A 95 16.60 -12.83 9.96
CA ARG A 95 16.49 -12.82 8.49
C ARG A 95 15.43 -11.89 7.95
N GLY A 96 14.57 -11.36 8.82
CA GLY A 96 13.48 -10.47 8.44
C GLY A 96 12.92 -9.74 9.63
N ARG A 97 11.95 -8.87 9.37
CA ARG A 97 11.15 -8.22 10.40
C ARG A 97 9.77 -7.87 9.85
N GLY A 98 8.74 -7.95 10.68
CA GLY A 98 7.44 -7.43 10.37
C GLY A 98 7.49 -5.92 10.18
N ARG A 99 6.81 -5.42 9.15
CA ARG A 99 6.70 -4.00 8.88
C ARG A 99 5.28 -3.68 8.42
N ILE A 100 4.73 -2.59 8.94
CA ILE A 100 3.45 -2.06 8.49
C ILE A 100 3.76 -0.93 7.50
N GLU A 101 3.30 -1.10 6.27
CA GLU A 101 3.40 -0.09 5.24
C GLU A 101 2.01 0.52 5.01
N TYR A 102 1.92 1.84 5.14
CA TYR A 102 0.70 2.57 4.82
C TYR A 102 0.83 3.14 3.42
N LYS A 103 -0.02 2.69 2.50
CA LYS A 103 -0.11 3.26 1.16
C LYS A 103 -1.43 3.97 1.00
N LEU A 104 -1.41 5.29 1.13
CA LEU A 104 -2.52 6.15 0.79
C LEU A 104 -2.43 6.53 -0.70
N ARG A 105 -3.57 6.53 -1.36
CA ARG A 105 -3.65 7.01 -2.74
C ARG A 105 -3.90 8.51 -2.69
N ASP A 106 -2.91 9.31 -3.04
CA ASP A 106 -2.94 10.78 -3.01
C ASP A 106 -4.17 11.35 -3.72
N TRP A 107 -4.57 10.76 -4.85
CA TRP A 107 -5.73 11.23 -5.59
C TRP A 107 -7.05 11.13 -4.82
N LEU A 108 -7.13 10.36 -3.74
CA LEU A 108 -8.30 10.29 -2.87
C LEU A 108 -8.35 11.45 -1.88
N PHE A 109 -7.19 11.94 -1.45
CA PHE A 109 -7.05 12.95 -0.39
C PHE A 109 -6.61 14.31 -0.93
N ALA A 110 -5.76 14.33 -1.97
CA ALA A 110 -5.25 15.56 -2.59
C ALA A 110 -6.26 16.26 -3.52
N ARG A 111 -7.51 15.82 -3.58
CA ARG A 111 -8.54 16.53 -4.34
C ARG A 111 -8.85 17.86 -3.66
N GLN A 112 -8.80 18.92 -4.43
CA GLN A 112 -9.19 20.26 -4.00
C GLN A 112 -10.70 20.32 -3.73
N ARG A 113 -11.07 20.03 -2.49
CA ARG A 113 -12.46 20.11 -2.00
C ARG A 113 -12.46 20.81 -0.67
N TYR A 114 -13.51 21.57 -0.39
CA TYR A 114 -13.67 22.19 0.92
C TYR A 114 -13.89 21.12 2.00
N TRP A 115 -14.78 20.18 1.73
CA TRP A 115 -15.08 19.07 2.62
C TRP A 115 -14.10 17.91 2.35
N GLY A 116 -13.61 17.34 3.38
CA GLY A 116 -12.68 16.23 3.41
C GLY A 116 -12.22 16.01 4.84
N GLU A 117 -11.46 14.97 5.07
CA GLU A 117 -10.84 14.73 6.38
C GLU A 117 -9.49 15.44 6.40
N PRO A 118 -9.34 16.52 7.20
CA PRO A 118 -8.05 17.19 7.30
C PRO A 118 -7.05 16.27 8.00
N PHE A 119 -5.86 16.15 7.42
CA PHE A 119 -4.78 15.43 8.07
C PHE A 119 -4.22 16.27 9.23
N PRO A 120 -4.10 15.68 10.43
CA PRO A 120 -3.57 16.38 11.59
C PRO A 120 -2.04 16.46 11.55
N ILE A 121 -1.50 17.00 10.46
CA ILE A 121 -0.08 17.12 10.20
C ILE A 121 0.22 18.53 9.71
N VAL A 122 1.24 19.15 10.30
CA VAL A 122 1.80 20.43 9.86
C VAL A 122 3.24 20.22 9.41
N TYR A 123 3.74 21.12 8.58
CA TYR A 123 5.11 21.07 8.09
C TYR A 123 5.89 22.27 8.61
N ASP A 124 7.14 22.04 9.04
CA ASP A 124 8.03 23.14 9.41
C ASP A 124 8.66 23.81 8.17
N ALA A 125 9.45 24.86 8.40
CA ALA A 125 10.12 25.61 7.33
C ALA A 125 11.08 24.75 6.49
N GLU A 126 11.58 23.64 7.05
CA GLU A 126 12.41 22.66 6.35
C GLU A 126 11.61 21.58 5.66
N GLY A 127 10.27 21.64 5.70
CA GLY A 127 9.37 20.67 5.08
C GLY A 127 9.22 19.35 5.84
N ARG A 128 9.60 19.29 7.11
CA ARG A 128 9.43 18.08 7.93
C ARG A 128 8.02 18.02 8.49
N ALA A 129 7.40 16.86 8.39
CA ALA A 129 6.05 16.62 8.88
C ALA A 129 6.03 16.45 10.41
N HIS A 130 5.12 17.14 11.07
CA HIS A 130 4.87 17.05 12.50
C HIS A 130 3.40 16.73 12.76
N PRO A 131 3.08 15.68 13.53
CA PRO A 131 1.70 15.42 13.92
C PRO A 131 1.21 16.49 14.91
N LEU A 132 -0.03 16.90 14.78
CA LEU A 132 -0.67 17.76 15.78
C LEU A 132 -0.85 16.98 17.09
N PRO A 133 -0.70 17.62 18.25
CA PRO A 133 -0.97 16.99 19.54
C PRO A 133 -2.49 16.71 19.69
N ASP A 134 -2.83 15.66 20.42
CA ASP A 134 -4.22 15.21 20.64
C ASP A 134 -5.13 16.33 21.17
N SER A 135 -4.57 17.30 21.90
CA SER A 135 -5.32 18.46 22.40
C SER A 135 -5.82 19.42 21.32
N MET A 136 -5.31 19.30 20.09
CA MET A 136 -5.72 20.10 18.93
C MET A 136 -6.66 19.33 17.99
N LEU A 137 -7.10 18.15 18.40
CA LEU A 137 -8.05 17.35 17.63
C LEU A 137 -9.49 17.48 18.17
N PRO A 138 -10.51 17.39 17.31
CA PRO A 138 -10.44 17.27 15.85
C PRO A 138 -10.01 18.56 15.15
N VAL A 139 -9.39 18.45 13.97
CA VAL A 139 -9.15 19.60 13.12
C VAL A 139 -10.45 19.96 12.41
N GLU A 140 -11.03 21.09 12.79
CA GLU A 140 -12.28 21.57 12.20
C GLU A 140 -11.98 22.47 10.98
N LEU A 141 -12.78 22.30 9.93
CA LEU A 141 -12.69 23.15 8.75
C LEU A 141 -13.34 24.52 9.05
N PRO A 142 -12.75 25.64 8.57
CA PRO A 142 -13.32 26.94 8.77
C PRO A 142 -14.59 27.13 7.94
N ASP A 143 -15.53 27.92 8.45
CA ASP A 143 -16.66 28.37 7.65
C ASP A 143 -16.22 29.39 6.61
N VAL A 144 -16.64 29.18 5.36
CA VAL A 144 -16.42 30.13 4.26
C VAL A 144 -17.76 30.50 3.61
N PRO A 145 -17.91 31.72 3.11
CA PRO A 145 -19.17 32.18 2.53
C PRO A 145 -19.51 31.51 1.21
N ASP A 146 -18.54 30.90 0.53
CA ASP A 146 -18.70 30.23 -0.75
C ASP A 146 -17.77 29.03 -0.86
N TYR A 147 -18.34 27.82 -0.99
CA TYR A 147 -17.64 26.54 -1.08
C TYR A 147 -17.30 26.13 -2.51
N SER A 148 -17.56 26.96 -3.51
CA SER A 148 -17.20 26.63 -4.90
C SER A 148 -15.70 26.82 -5.13
N PRO A 149 -15.05 25.90 -5.88
CA PRO A 149 -13.65 26.10 -6.28
C PRO A 149 -13.55 27.20 -7.33
N VAL A 150 -12.43 27.89 -7.35
CA VAL A 150 -12.05 28.73 -8.50
C VAL A 150 -11.51 27.79 -9.58
N LEU A 151 -12.19 27.76 -10.71
CA LEU A 151 -11.80 26.94 -11.86
C LEU A 151 -10.84 27.70 -12.76
N PHE A 152 -10.06 26.95 -13.54
CA PHE A 152 -9.27 27.51 -14.63
C PHE A 152 -10.19 28.23 -15.63
N ASP A 153 -9.85 29.47 -15.97
CA ASP A 153 -10.52 30.24 -17.01
C ASP A 153 -9.69 30.10 -18.31
N PRO A 154 -10.22 29.43 -19.35
CA PRO A 154 -9.50 29.24 -20.60
C PRO A 154 -9.21 30.55 -21.35
N GLU A 155 -9.92 31.66 -21.03
CA GLU A 155 -9.75 32.98 -21.66
C GLU A 155 -8.75 33.84 -20.90
N ASP A 156 -8.34 33.45 -19.68
CA ASP A 156 -7.33 34.13 -18.88
C ASP A 156 -6.12 33.22 -18.66
N ALA A 157 -5.03 33.50 -19.37
CA ALA A 157 -3.80 32.68 -19.30
C ALA A 157 -3.11 32.74 -17.93
N ASP A 158 -3.44 33.72 -17.10
CA ASP A 158 -2.89 33.89 -15.75
C ASP A 158 -3.82 33.33 -14.66
N SER A 159 -4.97 32.77 -15.06
CA SER A 159 -5.90 32.16 -14.10
C SER A 159 -5.31 30.88 -13.52
N GLU A 160 -5.31 30.77 -12.20
CA GLU A 160 -4.92 29.57 -11.49
C GLU A 160 -6.11 28.97 -10.73
N PRO A 161 -6.33 27.65 -10.80
CA PRO A 161 -7.33 27.00 -9.96
C PRO A 161 -6.99 27.18 -8.48
N SER A 162 -7.97 27.53 -7.69
CA SER A 162 -7.78 27.71 -6.25
C SER A 162 -8.78 26.88 -5.46
N PRO A 163 -8.34 26.16 -4.43
CA PRO A 163 -9.22 25.38 -3.59
C PRO A 163 -10.17 26.29 -2.78
N PRO A 164 -11.38 25.81 -2.45
CA PRO A 164 -12.34 26.59 -1.64
C PRO A 164 -11.76 27.08 -0.31
N LEU A 165 -10.82 26.33 0.27
CA LEU A 165 -10.21 26.66 1.55
C LEU A 165 -9.36 27.94 1.50
N ASN A 166 -8.87 28.36 0.33
CA ASN A 166 -8.15 29.63 0.15
C ASN A 166 -9.06 30.86 0.40
N LYS A 167 -10.39 30.66 0.46
CA LYS A 167 -11.35 31.71 0.84
C LYS A 167 -11.46 31.91 2.36
N ALA A 168 -10.83 31.05 3.16
CA ALA A 168 -10.76 31.18 4.61
C ALA A 168 -9.65 32.16 5.00
N THR A 169 -9.96 33.44 4.95
CA THR A 169 -9.00 34.54 5.19
C THR A 169 -8.51 34.62 6.62
N ASP A 170 -9.21 33.98 7.55
CA ASP A 170 -8.88 33.97 8.97
C ASP A 170 -7.92 32.83 9.36
N TRP A 171 -7.60 31.95 8.42
CA TRP A 171 -6.61 30.91 8.61
C TRP A 171 -5.20 31.49 8.52
N VAL A 172 -4.42 31.19 9.53
CA VAL A 172 -3.04 31.65 9.63
C VAL A 172 -2.14 30.62 8.96
N HIS A 173 -1.33 31.07 8.01
CA HIS A 173 -0.21 30.25 7.54
C HIS A 173 0.81 30.17 8.68
N VAL A 174 1.05 28.97 9.16
CA VAL A 174 2.12 28.69 10.13
C VAL A 174 3.34 28.23 9.32
N GLU A 175 4.46 28.94 9.53
CA GLU A 175 5.78 28.56 9.05
C GLU A 175 6.47 27.66 10.07
#